data_d02a7f52715614b29aac6f529e28d89a
#
_entry.id   d02a7f52715614b29aac6f529e28d89a
#
_cell.length_a   1.000
_cell.length_b   1.000
_cell.length_c   1.000
_cell.angle_alpha   90.00
_cell.angle_beta   90.00
_cell.angle_gamma   90.00
#
_symmetry.space_group_name_H-M   'P 1'
#
loop_
_entity.id
_entity.type
_entity.pdbx_description
1 polymer ?
#
loop_
_entity_poly.entity_id
_entity_poly.type
_entity_poly.pdbx_seq_one_letter_code
_entity_poly.pdbx_strand_id
1 'polypeptide(L)'
;SAVLFGDGAGAVLIEKTDSDSKLHASKMTCDPFLGEALMLKNFGTSMELKDPREGYFFGISFEGQEIFKNAVKTMARLAEEALEEAGLSIDEIDLCIPHQANLRILEATAKRCKFPMEKMIINLDQYGNTSAGSIPIALTEALEQKKVKPNSKILFLAFGGGLTGAATVVDW
;
A
#
# COMPACT_ATOMS: atom_id res chain seq x y z
N SER A 1 -15.96 -4.59 10.07
CA SER A 1 -15.01 -4.68 8.92
C SER A 1 -15.70 -4.51 7.57
N ALA A 2 -16.97 -4.92 7.42
CA ALA A 2 -17.70 -4.85 6.14
C ALA A 2 -17.79 -3.44 5.51
N VAL A 3 -17.71 -2.37 6.29
CA VAL A 3 -17.70 -0.98 5.81
C VAL A 3 -16.33 -0.44 5.42
N LEU A 4 -15.26 -1.21 5.60
CA LEU A 4 -13.89 -0.75 5.32
C LEU A 4 -13.36 -1.31 4.01
N PHE A 5 -13.71 -2.54 3.68
CA PHE A 5 -13.14 -3.27 2.55
C PHE A 5 -14.07 -3.19 1.33
N GLY A 6 -13.46 -2.97 0.17
CA GLY A 6 -14.10 -3.07 -1.13
C GLY A 6 -13.53 -4.24 -1.94
N ASP A 7 -14.26 -4.63 -2.97
CA ASP A 7 -13.81 -5.62 -3.94
C ASP A 7 -13.05 -4.94 -5.07
N GLY A 8 -11.89 -5.49 -5.44
CA GLY A 8 -11.11 -4.94 -6.52
C GLY A 8 -9.90 -5.82 -6.84
N ALA A 9 -9.50 -5.77 -8.09
CA ALA A 9 -8.31 -6.45 -8.59
C ALA A 9 -7.58 -5.56 -9.59
N GLY A 10 -6.28 -5.79 -9.76
CA GLY A 10 -5.48 -5.13 -10.77
C GLY A 10 -4.33 -6.02 -11.21
N ALA A 11 -3.85 -5.78 -12.40
CA ALA A 11 -2.71 -6.47 -12.97
C ALA A 11 -1.74 -5.47 -13.59
N VAL A 12 -0.45 -5.75 -13.47
CA VAL A 12 0.62 -4.95 -14.07
C VAL A 12 1.49 -5.88 -14.91
N LEU A 13 1.71 -5.50 -16.15
CA LEU A 13 2.66 -6.17 -17.01
C LEU A 13 4.04 -5.53 -16.82
N ILE A 14 5.02 -6.33 -16.48
CA ILE A 14 6.41 -5.89 -16.38
C ILE A 14 7.20 -6.57 -17.51
N GLU A 15 7.89 -5.77 -18.30
CA GLU A 15 8.72 -6.26 -19.39
C GLU A 15 10.08 -5.54 -19.41
N LYS A 16 11.06 -6.16 -20.05
CA LYS A 16 12.35 -5.53 -20.27
C LYS A 16 12.16 -4.37 -21.26
N THR A 17 12.72 -3.21 -20.91
CA THR A 17 12.71 -2.04 -21.80
C THR A 17 14.12 -1.53 -22.04
N ASP A 18 14.33 -0.94 -23.22
CA ASP A 18 15.54 -0.16 -23.55
C ASP A 18 15.29 1.36 -23.40
N SER A 19 14.10 1.75 -22.92
CA SER A 19 13.78 3.16 -22.60
C SER A 19 14.47 3.63 -21.32
N ASP A 20 14.45 4.93 -21.08
CA ASP A 20 14.98 5.54 -19.86
C ASP A 20 14.12 5.24 -18.60
N SER A 21 12.95 4.62 -18.79
CA SER A 21 12.11 4.18 -17.67
C SER A 21 12.83 3.15 -16.83
N LYS A 22 12.87 3.35 -15.53
CA LYS A 22 13.61 2.47 -14.63
C LYS A 22 12.96 2.33 -13.26
N LEU A 23 13.27 1.21 -12.65
CA LEU A 23 13.10 0.98 -11.23
C LEU A 23 14.34 1.56 -10.51
N HIS A 24 14.17 2.65 -9.78
CA HIS A 24 15.28 3.29 -9.04
C HIS A 24 15.61 2.53 -7.77
N ALA A 25 14.60 2.20 -6.97
CA ALA A 25 14.77 1.50 -5.71
C ALA A 25 13.49 0.75 -5.30
N SER A 26 13.66 -0.31 -4.52
CA SER A 26 12.56 -1.04 -3.89
C SER A 26 12.98 -1.53 -2.52
N LYS A 27 12.22 -1.14 -1.49
CA LYS A 27 12.42 -1.52 -0.09
C LYS A 27 11.23 -2.32 0.40
N MET A 28 11.50 -3.38 1.13
CA MET A 28 10.50 -4.21 1.78
C MET A 28 10.91 -4.51 3.21
N THR A 29 9.92 -4.68 4.08
CA THR A 29 10.13 -5.08 5.48
C THR A 29 8.99 -5.98 5.94
N CYS A 30 9.29 -6.80 6.95
CA CYS A 30 8.29 -7.59 7.68
C CYS A 30 8.63 -7.54 9.17
N ASP A 31 7.61 -7.27 9.99
CA ASP A 31 7.70 -7.42 11.45
C ASP A 31 6.75 -8.54 11.90
N PRO A 32 7.25 -9.77 12.07
CA PRO A 32 6.43 -10.92 12.42
C PRO A 32 5.89 -10.86 13.86
N PHE A 33 6.51 -10.08 14.75
CA PHE A 33 6.06 -9.96 16.14
C PHE A 33 4.75 -9.16 16.27
N LEU A 34 4.37 -8.40 15.25
CA LEU A 34 3.12 -7.66 15.18
C LEU A 34 2.07 -8.33 14.29
N GLY A 35 2.30 -9.55 13.84
CA GLY A 35 1.43 -10.26 12.92
C GLY A 35 -0.01 -10.42 13.42
N GLU A 36 -0.19 -10.63 14.72
CA GLU A 36 -1.52 -10.79 15.32
C GLU A 36 -2.39 -9.53 15.28
N ALA A 37 -1.78 -8.35 15.14
CA ALA A 37 -2.51 -7.08 15.07
C ALA A 37 -3.38 -6.97 13.82
N LEU A 38 -2.97 -7.64 12.72
CA LEU A 38 -3.71 -7.71 11.46
C LEU A 38 -3.57 -9.10 10.84
N MET A 39 -4.50 -9.98 11.14
CA MET A 39 -4.51 -11.34 10.60
C MET A 39 -5.92 -11.87 10.38
N LEU A 40 -6.04 -12.80 9.47
CA LEU A 40 -7.26 -13.59 9.28
C LEU A 40 -7.13 -14.89 10.07
N LYS A 41 -7.90 -15.00 11.14
CA LYS A 41 -7.94 -16.21 11.98
C LYS A 41 -8.84 -17.27 11.36
N ASN A 42 -8.50 -18.55 11.57
CA ASN A 42 -9.25 -19.71 11.07
C ASN A 42 -9.47 -19.67 9.55
N PHE A 43 -8.41 -19.43 8.79
CA PHE A 43 -8.43 -19.40 7.34
C PHE A 43 -7.36 -20.32 6.73
N GLY A 44 -7.66 -20.92 5.59
CA GLY A 44 -6.74 -21.81 4.88
C GLY A 44 -6.38 -23.06 5.72
N THR A 45 -5.10 -23.39 5.81
CA THR A 45 -4.60 -24.56 6.53
C THR A 45 -4.65 -24.46 8.05
N SER A 46 -4.89 -23.24 8.58
CA SER A 46 -5.09 -23.04 10.02
C SER A 46 -6.55 -23.21 10.46
N MET A 47 -7.44 -23.52 9.53
CA MET A 47 -8.86 -23.70 9.82
C MET A 47 -9.07 -24.98 10.65
N GLU A 48 -9.58 -24.82 11.87
CA GLU A 48 -10.06 -25.95 12.64
C GLU A 48 -11.34 -26.48 11.99
N LEU A 49 -11.35 -27.75 11.63
CA LEU A 49 -12.54 -28.43 11.14
C LEU A 49 -13.51 -28.62 12.33
N LYS A 50 -14.41 -27.68 12.49
CA LYS A 50 -15.53 -27.75 13.41
C LYS A 50 -16.73 -28.42 12.75
N ASP A 51 -17.69 -28.87 13.56
CA ASP A 51 -18.96 -29.41 13.06
C ASP A 51 -19.59 -28.37 12.10
N PRO A 52 -19.90 -28.72 10.84
CA PRO A 52 -20.52 -27.80 9.89
C PRO A 52 -21.82 -27.13 10.39
N ARG A 53 -22.45 -27.72 11.40
CA ARG A 53 -23.65 -27.16 12.02
C ARG A 53 -23.38 -25.98 12.96
N GLU A 54 -22.13 -25.81 13.42
CA GLU A 54 -21.71 -24.70 14.28
C GLU A 54 -21.35 -23.45 13.49
N GLY A 55 -21.30 -23.54 12.17
CA GLY A 55 -20.89 -22.48 11.27
C GLY A 55 -19.36 -22.25 11.29
N TYR A 56 -18.83 -21.79 10.17
CA TYR A 56 -17.43 -21.36 10.07
C TYR A 56 -17.32 -19.91 10.50
N PHE A 57 -16.55 -19.66 11.56
CA PHE A 57 -16.28 -18.29 11.99
C PHE A 57 -14.94 -17.83 11.42
N PHE A 58 -15.00 -17.00 10.40
CA PHE A 58 -13.83 -16.26 9.91
C PHE A 58 -13.70 -14.96 10.72
N GLY A 59 -12.61 -14.78 11.41
CA GLY A 59 -12.36 -13.60 12.21
C GLY A 59 -11.15 -12.81 11.67
N ILE A 60 -11.35 -11.52 11.36
CA ILE A 60 -10.23 -10.61 11.16
C ILE A 60 -9.82 -10.07 12.53
N SER A 61 -8.58 -10.34 12.96
CA SER A 61 -7.96 -9.60 14.05
C SER A 61 -7.55 -8.24 13.51
N PHE A 62 -8.03 -7.17 14.14
CA PHE A 62 -7.80 -5.81 13.67
C PHE A 62 -7.59 -4.87 14.87
N GLU A 63 -6.33 -4.68 15.23
CA GLU A 63 -5.94 -3.75 16.30
C GLU A 63 -5.63 -2.37 15.72
N GLY A 64 -6.69 -1.59 15.49
CA GLY A 64 -6.64 -0.36 14.70
C GLY A 64 -5.61 0.66 15.15
N GLN A 65 -5.34 0.81 16.47
CA GLN A 65 -4.34 1.75 16.99
C GLN A 65 -2.91 1.28 16.67
N GLU A 66 -2.60 0.00 16.87
CA GLU A 66 -1.30 -0.58 16.55
C GLU A 66 -1.05 -0.57 15.04
N ILE A 67 -2.06 -0.93 14.25
CA ILE A 67 -1.99 -0.87 12.78
C ILE A 67 -1.70 0.57 12.34
N PHE A 68 -2.45 1.55 12.82
CA PHE A 68 -2.26 2.96 12.46
C PHE A 68 -0.84 3.44 12.75
N LYS A 69 -0.37 3.25 13.98
CA LYS A 69 0.96 3.68 14.43
C LYS A 69 2.09 3.05 13.59
N ASN A 70 1.99 1.74 13.39
CA ASN A 70 3.02 1.00 12.65
C ASN A 70 2.95 1.28 11.14
N ALA A 71 1.76 1.44 10.54
CA ALA A 71 1.61 1.82 9.15
C ALA A 71 2.30 3.14 8.84
N VAL A 72 1.96 4.20 9.59
CA VAL A 72 2.55 5.54 9.39
C VAL A 72 4.07 5.52 9.58
N LYS A 73 4.56 4.85 10.64
CA LYS A 73 6.00 4.74 10.89
C LYS A 73 6.73 3.99 9.79
N THR A 74 6.19 2.84 9.39
CA THR A 74 6.83 1.94 8.43
C THR A 74 6.82 2.53 7.02
N MET A 75 5.68 3.05 6.57
CA MET A 75 5.58 3.65 5.24
C MET A 75 6.51 4.87 5.10
N ALA A 76 6.57 5.74 6.11
CA ALA A 76 7.46 6.89 6.07
C ALA A 76 8.94 6.48 6.05
N ARG A 77 9.34 5.54 6.91
CA ARG A 77 10.72 5.03 6.94
C ARG A 77 11.11 4.40 5.61
N LEU A 78 10.25 3.55 5.04
CA LEU A 78 10.53 2.90 3.76
C LEU A 78 10.58 3.88 2.59
N ALA A 79 9.76 4.94 2.61
CA ALA A 79 9.84 6.01 1.64
C ALA A 79 11.21 6.72 1.71
N GLU A 80 11.66 7.08 2.92
CA GLU A 80 12.99 7.69 3.13
C GLU A 80 14.11 6.76 2.63
N GLU A 81 14.10 5.47 3.02
CA GLU A 81 15.11 4.48 2.63
C GLU A 81 15.12 4.24 1.10
N ALA A 82 13.95 4.22 0.44
CA ALA A 82 13.85 4.04 -1.00
C ALA A 82 14.35 5.27 -1.77
N LEU A 83 14.04 6.47 -1.29
CA LEU A 83 14.52 7.72 -1.87
C LEU A 83 16.04 7.88 -1.70
N GLU A 84 16.58 7.53 -0.53
CA GLU A 84 18.01 7.54 -0.30
C GLU A 84 18.74 6.60 -1.26
N GLU A 85 18.25 5.36 -1.43
CA GLU A 85 18.84 4.39 -2.38
C GLU A 85 18.72 4.86 -3.83
N ALA A 86 17.62 5.53 -4.18
CA ALA A 86 17.40 6.11 -5.50
C ALA A 86 18.28 7.34 -5.76
N GLY A 87 18.87 7.94 -4.73
CA GLY A 87 19.59 9.22 -4.83
C GLY A 87 18.67 10.41 -5.13
N LEU A 88 17.40 10.32 -4.71
CA LEU A 88 16.36 11.30 -4.94
C LEU A 88 15.88 11.95 -3.65
N SER A 89 15.48 13.21 -3.74
CA SER A 89 14.75 13.89 -2.68
C SER A 89 13.23 13.68 -2.83
N ILE A 90 12.50 13.88 -1.74
CA ILE A 90 11.03 13.78 -1.77
C ILE A 90 10.38 14.82 -2.69
N ASP A 91 11.01 15.97 -2.89
CA ASP A 91 10.52 17.04 -3.75
C ASP A 91 10.57 16.68 -5.24
N GLU A 92 11.47 15.76 -5.62
CA GLU A 92 11.60 15.24 -6.99
C GLU A 92 10.52 14.21 -7.36
N ILE A 93 9.75 13.74 -6.39
CA ILE A 93 8.64 12.82 -6.65
C ILE A 93 7.44 13.59 -7.18
N ASP A 94 6.96 13.20 -8.36
CA ASP A 94 5.81 13.82 -9.00
C ASP A 94 4.50 13.34 -8.38
N LEU A 95 4.39 12.03 -8.12
CA LEU A 95 3.19 11.41 -7.56
C LEU A 95 3.55 10.34 -6.52
N CYS A 96 2.71 10.24 -5.49
CA CYS A 96 2.70 9.09 -4.60
C CYS A 96 1.41 8.29 -4.79
N ILE A 97 1.52 6.99 -5.02
CA ILE A 97 0.40 6.07 -5.14
C ILE A 97 0.46 5.07 -3.98
N PRO A 98 -0.18 5.38 -2.85
CA PRO A 98 -0.15 4.53 -1.67
C PRO A 98 -1.25 3.46 -1.73
N HIS A 99 -1.07 2.39 -0.97
CA HIS A 99 -2.16 1.49 -0.61
C HIS A 99 -3.29 2.26 0.06
N GLN A 100 -4.51 2.11 -0.44
CA GLN A 100 -5.71 2.81 0.00
C GLN A 100 -6.31 2.15 1.28
N ALA A 101 -5.58 2.23 2.39
CA ALA A 101 -5.99 1.59 3.64
C ALA A 101 -7.03 2.40 4.42
N ASN A 102 -6.71 3.67 4.67
CA ASN A 102 -7.48 4.60 5.49
C ASN A 102 -6.94 6.03 5.27
N LEU A 103 -7.82 7.00 5.05
CA LEU A 103 -7.42 8.39 4.78
C LEU A 103 -6.52 8.98 5.87
N ARG A 104 -6.82 8.70 7.15
CA ARG A 104 -5.99 9.20 8.28
C ARG A 104 -4.56 8.65 8.25
N ILE A 105 -4.37 7.40 7.82
CA ILE A 105 -3.04 6.81 7.64
C ILE A 105 -2.31 7.56 6.54
N LEU A 106 -2.97 7.83 5.40
CA LEU A 106 -2.37 8.54 4.26
C LEU A 106 -1.97 9.96 4.65
N GLU A 107 -2.85 10.72 5.28
CA GLU A 107 -2.58 12.07 5.78
C GLU A 107 -1.41 12.11 6.78
N ALA A 108 -1.40 11.17 7.74
CA ALA A 108 -0.33 11.10 8.73
C ALA A 108 1.01 10.70 8.10
N THR A 109 0.99 9.80 7.10
CA THR A 109 2.18 9.40 6.35
C THR A 109 2.71 10.57 5.52
N ALA A 110 1.86 11.24 4.76
CA ALA A 110 2.21 12.41 3.97
C ALA A 110 2.84 13.51 4.84
N LYS A 111 2.20 13.82 5.98
CA LYS A 111 2.73 14.79 6.96
C LYS A 111 4.10 14.39 7.48
N ARG A 112 4.31 13.09 7.79
CA ARG A 112 5.58 12.58 8.31
C ARG A 112 6.70 12.63 7.27
N CYS A 113 6.39 12.31 6.01
CA CYS A 113 7.31 12.39 4.88
C CYS A 113 7.51 13.82 4.37
N LYS A 114 6.73 14.80 4.86
CA LYS A 114 6.62 16.16 4.31
C LYS A 114 6.22 16.17 2.84
N PHE A 115 5.42 15.19 2.42
CA PHE A 115 4.94 15.04 1.04
C PHE A 115 3.62 15.79 0.85
N PRO A 116 3.48 16.59 -0.22
CA PRO A 116 2.25 17.32 -0.50
C PRO A 116 1.08 16.38 -0.78
N MET A 117 -0.04 16.56 -0.07
CA MET A 117 -1.24 15.71 -0.24
C MET A 117 -1.83 15.78 -1.66
N GLU A 118 -1.68 16.89 -2.34
CA GLU A 118 -2.14 17.09 -3.73
C GLU A 118 -1.39 16.25 -4.76
N LYS A 119 -0.19 15.76 -4.43
CA LYS A 119 0.57 14.81 -5.23
C LYS A 119 0.28 13.35 -4.86
N MET A 120 -0.54 13.10 -3.85
CA MET A 120 -0.94 11.76 -3.45
C MET A 120 -2.23 11.35 -4.16
N ILE A 121 -2.22 10.21 -4.82
CA ILE A 121 -3.42 9.67 -5.46
C ILE A 121 -4.28 9.01 -4.38
N ILE A 122 -5.51 9.49 -4.26
CA ILE A 122 -6.50 9.00 -3.29
C ILE A 122 -7.80 8.73 -4.03
N ASN A 123 -8.33 7.51 -3.90
CA ASN A 123 -9.60 7.07 -4.45
C ASN A 123 -10.36 6.13 -3.48
N LEU A 124 -9.95 6.16 -2.23
CA LEU A 124 -10.52 5.37 -1.15
C LEU A 124 -12.02 5.62 -0.93
N ASP A 125 -12.48 6.85 -1.19
CA ASP A 125 -13.88 7.25 -1.10
C ASP A 125 -14.77 6.57 -2.14
N GLN A 126 -14.19 6.11 -3.26
CA GLN A 126 -14.91 5.44 -4.34
C GLN A 126 -14.90 3.91 -4.18
N TYR A 127 -13.78 3.34 -3.79
CA TYR A 127 -13.57 1.88 -3.81
C TYR A 127 -13.41 1.25 -2.43
N GLY A 128 -13.18 2.04 -1.39
CA GLY A 128 -12.79 1.51 -0.09
C GLY A 128 -11.39 0.90 -0.11
N ASN A 129 -11.10 0.09 0.88
CA ASN A 129 -9.85 -0.67 0.94
C ASN A 129 -9.98 -1.97 0.12
N THR A 130 -9.47 -1.97 -1.10
CA THR A 130 -9.42 -3.13 -2.00
C THR A 130 -8.15 -3.97 -1.83
N SER A 131 -7.52 -3.92 -0.65
CA SER A 131 -6.29 -4.66 -0.32
C SER A 131 -5.18 -4.44 -1.37
N ALA A 132 -4.56 -5.51 -1.89
CA ALA A 132 -3.50 -5.42 -2.90
C ALA A 132 -3.95 -4.80 -4.23
N GLY A 133 -5.24 -4.86 -4.56
CA GLY A 133 -5.82 -4.22 -5.74
C GLY A 133 -5.79 -2.70 -5.72
N SER A 134 -5.65 -2.07 -4.54
CA SER A 134 -5.79 -0.62 -4.39
C SER A 134 -4.74 0.20 -5.16
N ILE A 135 -3.49 -0.24 -5.16
CA ILE A 135 -2.41 0.44 -5.89
C ILE A 135 -2.63 0.38 -7.41
N PRO A 136 -2.82 -0.80 -8.04
CA PRO A 136 -3.03 -0.84 -9.49
C PRO A 136 -4.33 -0.15 -9.94
N ILE A 137 -5.38 -0.14 -9.12
CA ILE A 137 -6.60 0.63 -9.42
C ILE A 137 -6.30 2.13 -9.39
N ALA A 138 -5.63 2.63 -8.35
CA ALA A 138 -5.26 4.04 -8.23
C ALA A 138 -4.28 4.48 -9.35
N LEU A 139 -3.35 3.61 -9.75
CA LEU A 139 -2.46 3.85 -10.88
C LEU A 139 -3.24 3.95 -12.20
N THR A 140 -4.18 3.03 -12.45
CA THR A 140 -5.02 3.05 -13.65
C THR A 140 -5.79 4.36 -13.76
N GLU A 141 -6.44 4.79 -12.69
CA GLU A 141 -7.15 6.07 -12.68
C GLU A 141 -6.23 7.27 -12.88
N ALA A 142 -5.04 7.26 -12.26
CA ALA A 142 -4.07 8.33 -12.44
C ALA A 142 -3.59 8.43 -13.90
N LEU A 143 -3.47 7.29 -14.59
CA LEU A 143 -3.16 7.22 -16.03
C LEU A 143 -4.33 7.76 -16.87
N GLU A 144 -5.54 7.32 -16.63
CA GLU A 144 -6.75 7.77 -17.35
C GLU A 144 -6.98 9.27 -17.17
N GLN A 145 -6.74 9.79 -15.96
CA GLN A 145 -6.81 11.21 -15.63
C GLN A 145 -5.62 12.02 -16.14
N LYS A 146 -4.65 11.38 -16.80
CA LYS A 146 -3.41 12.02 -17.32
C LYS A 146 -2.58 12.72 -16.24
N LYS A 147 -2.69 12.26 -15.01
CA LYS A 147 -1.85 12.73 -13.90
C LYS A 147 -0.44 12.15 -13.99
N VAL A 148 -0.33 10.91 -14.45
CA VAL A 148 0.96 10.28 -14.77
C VAL A 148 1.37 10.70 -16.18
N LYS A 149 2.56 11.26 -16.30
CA LYS A 149 3.16 11.70 -17.56
C LYS A 149 4.37 10.82 -17.88
N PRO A 150 4.84 10.80 -19.15
CA PRO A 150 6.12 10.17 -19.47
C PRO A 150 7.23 10.70 -18.56
N ASN A 151 8.04 9.81 -18.00
CA ASN A 151 9.13 10.10 -17.06
C ASN A 151 8.67 10.67 -15.70
N SER A 152 7.40 10.55 -15.34
CA SER A 152 6.97 10.86 -13.97
C SER A 152 7.67 9.96 -12.97
N LYS A 153 8.23 10.58 -11.94
CA LYS A 153 8.76 9.86 -10.77
C LYS A 153 7.64 9.50 -9.82
N ILE A 154 7.37 8.20 -9.69
CA ILE A 154 6.27 7.69 -8.87
C ILE A 154 6.83 6.94 -7.66
N LEU A 155 6.34 7.30 -6.49
CA LEU A 155 6.57 6.57 -5.24
C LEU A 155 5.34 5.71 -4.93
N PHE A 156 5.49 4.40 -4.98
CA PHE A 156 4.50 3.45 -4.46
C PHE A 156 4.78 3.15 -3.00
N LEU A 157 3.74 3.17 -2.17
CA LEU A 157 3.84 2.85 -0.74
C LEU A 157 2.77 1.83 -0.35
N ALA A 158 3.17 0.80 0.38
CA ALA A 158 2.26 -0.21 0.86
C ALA A 158 2.52 -0.59 2.32
N PHE A 159 1.45 -1.03 2.99
CA PHE A 159 1.48 -1.61 4.32
C PHE A 159 0.33 -2.62 4.46
N GLY A 160 0.57 -3.71 5.14
CA GLY A 160 -0.43 -4.78 5.29
C GLY A 160 -0.10 -5.76 6.40
N GLY A 161 -0.88 -6.84 6.43
CA GLY A 161 -0.69 -7.94 7.38
C GLY A 161 0.72 -8.52 7.28
N GLY A 162 1.22 -8.94 8.46
CA GLY A 162 2.57 -9.47 8.56
C GLY A 162 3.28 -9.04 9.84
N LEU A 163 3.37 -7.77 10.32
CA LEU A 163 3.07 -6.58 9.52
C LEU A 163 4.14 -6.36 8.45
N THR A 164 3.73 -6.16 7.23
CA THR A 164 4.65 -5.92 6.11
C THR A 164 4.53 -4.49 5.60
N GLY A 165 5.59 -4.00 4.99
CA GLY A 165 5.59 -2.73 4.28
C GLY A 165 6.48 -2.78 3.05
N ALA A 166 6.18 -1.93 2.07
CA ALA A 166 6.99 -1.77 0.87
C ALA A 166 6.98 -0.32 0.38
N ALA A 167 8.09 0.10 -0.21
CA ALA A 167 8.22 1.34 -0.96
C ALA A 167 8.99 1.08 -2.24
N THR A 168 8.51 1.63 -3.35
CA THR A 168 9.17 1.47 -4.65
C THR A 168 9.15 2.80 -5.40
N VAL A 169 10.28 3.19 -5.97
CA VAL A 169 10.44 4.41 -6.78
C VAL A 169 10.72 4.03 -8.21
N VAL A 170 9.93 4.55 -9.14
CA VAL A 170 10.07 4.30 -10.58
C VAL A 170 9.99 5.58 -11.40
N ASP A 171 10.62 5.59 -12.58
CA ASP A 171 10.25 6.47 -13.70
C ASP A 171 9.19 5.73 -14.53
N TRP A 172 8.09 6.42 -14.84
CA TRP A 172 6.97 5.83 -15.58
C TRP A 172 7.07 6.11 -17.09
#